data_20cb1bc141c3e945a10d1b21dc2fd5c8
#
_entry.id   20cb1bc141c3e945a10d1b21dc2fd5c8
#
_cell.length_a   1.000
_cell.length_b   1.000
_cell.length_c   1.000
_cell.angle_alpha   90.00
_cell.angle_beta   90.00
_cell.angle_gamma   90.00
#
_symmetry.space_group_name_H-M   'P 1'
#
loop_
_entity.id
_entity.type
_entity.pdbx_description
1 polymer ?
#
loop_
_entity_poly.entity_id
_entity_poly.type
_entity_poly.pdbx_seq_one_letter_code
_entity_poly.pdbx_strand_id
1 'polypeptide(L)'
;MKIPKLSPSQLQMTWQCAAQCDALITSEDWLRSFWYEQHWSDGIAMAKYDNGAGDHVIALFSVDGKVVLKGFDHESEVSPYARDEYGIWPGIYEGMPQEFLRLIQDEAIESELVTFCCWSTDGKSWETGTALLPVGIDDGSDWLLDMVQMDAEEFIEWAKSYYEDNFERIGEDGIFKEFKVRYKPASLGD
;
A
#
# COMPACT_ATOMS: atom_id res chain seq x y z
N MET A 1 14.91 5.42 -1.53
CA MET A 1 13.63 4.97 -0.90
C MET A 1 12.79 6.19 -0.59
N LYS A 2 11.54 6.23 -1.07
CA LYS A 2 10.55 7.24 -0.70
C LYS A 2 9.66 6.75 0.44
N ILE A 3 8.98 7.67 1.11
CA ILE A 3 7.97 7.39 2.12
C ILE A 3 6.61 7.92 1.65
N PRO A 4 5.47 7.42 2.18
CA PRO A 4 4.16 7.95 1.84
C PRO A 4 4.06 9.46 2.09
N LYS A 5 3.38 10.16 1.18
CA LYS A 5 3.04 11.60 1.30
C LYS A 5 1.89 11.81 2.31
N LEU A 6 0.99 10.84 2.39
CA LEU A 6 -0.14 10.82 3.30
C LEU A 6 0.29 10.38 4.70
N SER A 7 -0.38 10.89 5.73
CA SER A 7 -0.25 10.34 7.08
C SER A 7 -0.78 8.89 7.13
N PRO A 8 -0.37 8.07 8.12
CA PRO A 8 -0.86 6.70 8.26
C PRO A 8 -2.38 6.55 8.20
N SER A 9 -3.11 7.42 8.90
CA SER A 9 -4.58 7.40 8.91
C SER A 9 -5.21 7.81 7.58
N GLN A 10 -4.62 8.79 6.89
CA GLN A 10 -5.08 9.19 5.55
C GLN A 10 -4.83 8.07 4.55
N LEU A 11 -3.65 7.44 4.58
CA LEU A 11 -3.33 6.30 3.73
C LEU A 11 -4.32 5.15 3.93
N GLN A 12 -4.65 4.81 5.18
CA GLN A 12 -5.64 3.78 5.49
C GLN A 12 -7.01 4.11 4.89
N MET A 13 -7.48 5.35 5.04
CA MET A 13 -8.76 5.79 4.46
C MET A 13 -8.75 5.74 2.94
N THR A 14 -7.70 6.22 2.31
CA THR A 14 -7.54 6.18 0.85
C THR A 14 -7.60 4.75 0.34
N TRP A 15 -6.89 3.83 0.98
CA TRP A 15 -6.87 2.43 0.58
C TRP A 15 -8.22 1.74 0.76
N GLN A 16 -8.95 2.05 1.85
CA GLN A 16 -10.32 1.58 2.04
C GLN A 16 -11.24 2.05 0.92
N CYS A 17 -11.11 3.31 0.47
CA CYS A 17 -11.89 3.84 -0.64
C CYS A 17 -11.55 3.12 -1.94
N ALA A 18 -10.27 3.00 -2.27
CA ALA A 18 -9.80 2.33 -3.47
C ALA A 18 -10.28 0.86 -3.52
N ALA A 19 -10.11 0.10 -2.43
CA ALA A 19 -10.55 -1.28 -2.36
C ALA A 19 -12.08 -1.45 -2.47
N GLN A 20 -12.86 -0.50 -1.93
CA GLN A 20 -14.30 -0.50 -2.07
C GLN A 20 -14.74 -0.20 -3.50
N CYS A 21 -14.12 0.80 -4.13
CA CYS A 21 -14.41 1.14 -5.53
C CYS A 21 -14.05 -0.02 -6.46
N ASP A 22 -12.89 -0.62 -6.25
CA ASP A 22 -12.43 -1.79 -6.98
C ASP A 22 -13.43 -2.95 -6.93
N ALA A 23 -13.91 -3.29 -5.73
CA ALA A 23 -14.92 -4.33 -5.53
C ALA A 23 -16.29 -4.00 -6.15
N LEU A 24 -16.62 -2.72 -6.35
CA LEU A 24 -17.84 -2.28 -7.03
C LEU A 24 -17.69 -2.31 -8.55
N ILE A 25 -16.49 -2.09 -9.07
CA ILE A 25 -16.19 -2.14 -10.51
C ILE A 25 -16.23 -3.58 -11.01
N THR A 26 -15.60 -4.51 -10.30
CA THR A 26 -15.53 -5.91 -10.72
C THR A 26 -15.84 -6.88 -9.58
N SER A 27 -16.55 -7.97 -9.91
CA SER A 27 -16.76 -9.12 -9.04
C SER A 27 -15.70 -10.22 -9.23
N GLU A 28 -14.83 -10.04 -10.22
CA GLU A 28 -13.79 -11.00 -10.57
C GLU A 28 -12.54 -10.73 -9.73
N ASP A 29 -12.29 -11.55 -8.72
CA ASP A 29 -11.17 -11.35 -7.80
C ASP A 29 -9.80 -11.21 -8.50
N TRP A 30 -9.58 -11.95 -9.59
CA TRP A 30 -8.34 -11.90 -10.36
C TRP A 30 -8.12 -10.61 -11.15
N LEU A 31 -9.17 -9.78 -11.34
CA LEU A 31 -9.08 -8.45 -11.96
C LEU A 31 -8.88 -7.34 -10.92
N ARG A 32 -9.06 -7.63 -9.64
CA ARG A 32 -8.91 -6.61 -8.61
C ARG A 32 -7.45 -6.31 -8.36
N SER A 33 -7.16 -5.02 -8.13
CA SER A 33 -5.84 -4.54 -7.75
C SER A 33 -5.76 -4.11 -6.28
N PHE A 34 -6.91 -3.75 -5.67
CA PHE A 34 -6.96 -3.25 -4.29
C PHE A 34 -7.81 -4.14 -3.39
N TRP A 35 -7.24 -4.49 -2.24
CA TRP A 35 -7.93 -5.24 -1.17
C TRP A 35 -7.77 -4.52 0.15
N TYR A 36 -8.78 -4.66 1.01
CA TYR A 36 -8.75 -4.20 2.38
C TYR A 36 -9.53 -5.16 3.28
N GLU A 37 -8.85 -5.80 4.22
CA GLU A 37 -9.38 -6.72 5.22
C GLU A 37 -9.34 -6.05 6.59
N GLN A 38 -10.51 -5.60 7.08
CA GLN A 38 -10.62 -4.86 8.36
C GLN A 38 -10.24 -5.72 9.57
N HIS A 39 -10.48 -7.01 9.51
CA HIS A 39 -10.27 -7.98 10.59
C HIS A 39 -9.32 -9.11 10.16
N TRP A 40 -8.19 -8.72 9.54
CA TRP A 40 -7.19 -9.69 9.08
C TRP A 40 -6.59 -10.50 10.25
N SER A 41 -6.29 -9.83 11.38
CA SER A 41 -5.95 -10.48 12.64
C SER A 41 -6.39 -9.62 13.82
N ASP A 42 -6.12 -10.07 15.07
CA ASP A 42 -6.58 -9.38 16.27
C ASP A 42 -6.01 -7.95 16.35
N GLY A 43 -6.90 -6.97 16.19
CA GLY A 43 -6.55 -5.54 16.20
C GLY A 43 -5.76 -5.05 14.99
N ILE A 44 -5.63 -5.85 13.92
CA ILE A 44 -4.88 -5.50 12.71
C ILE A 44 -5.78 -5.60 11.47
N ALA A 45 -5.80 -4.54 10.68
CA ALA A 45 -6.32 -4.55 9.32
C ALA A 45 -5.17 -4.69 8.32
N MET A 46 -5.42 -5.39 7.20
CA MET A 46 -4.47 -5.53 6.09
C MET A 46 -5.01 -4.86 4.83
N ALA A 47 -4.15 -4.16 4.14
CA ALA A 47 -4.41 -3.68 2.79
C ALA A 47 -3.36 -4.25 1.83
N LYS A 48 -3.78 -4.61 0.63
CA LYS A 48 -2.91 -5.08 -0.45
C LYS A 48 -3.25 -4.35 -1.75
N TYR A 49 -2.23 -3.87 -2.43
CA TYR A 49 -2.24 -3.53 -3.84
C TYR A 49 -1.41 -4.57 -4.59
N ASP A 50 -1.90 -5.04 -5.73
CA ASP A 50 -1.23 -6.01 -6.58
C ASP A 50 -1.58 -5.69 -8.04
N ASN A 51 -0.58 -5.44 -8.88
CA ASN A 51 -0.81 -5.09 -10.29
C ASN A 51 -1.05 -6.30 -11.20
N GLY A 52 -1.02 -7.52 -10.65
CA GLY A 52 -1.13 -8.76 -11.41
C GLY A 52 0.09 -9.11 -12.27
N ALA A 53 1.13 -8.27 -12.26
CA ALA A 53 2.37 -8.44 -13.03
C ALA A 53 3.59 -8.79 -12.15
N GLY A 54 3.38 -8.92 -10.83
CA GLY A 54 4.42 -9.31 -9.89
C GLY A 54 4.81 -8.22 -8.89
N ASP A 55 4.24 -7.01 -9.01
CA ASP A 55 4.52 -5.93 -8.10
C ASP A 55 3.37 -5.75 -7.11
N HIS A 56 3.71 -5.48 -5.87
CA HIS A 56 2.70 -5.32 -4.84
C HIS A 56 3.14 -4.39 -3.70
N VAL A 57 2.14 -3.85 -3.00
CA VAL A 57 2.33 -3.15 -1.72
C VAL A 57 1.40 -3.77 -0.69
N ILE A 58 1.91 -4.08 0.48
CA ILE A 58 1.13 -4.59 1.61
C ILE A 58 1.31 -3.65 2.80
N ALA A 59 0.20 -3.26 3.43
CA ALA A 59 0.21 -2.45 4.64
C ALA A 59 -0.62 -3.11 5.74
N LEU A 60 -0.10 -3.10 6.96
CA LEU A 60 -0.77 -3.55 8.16
C LEU A 60 -1.05 -2.36 9.07
N PHE A 61 -2.31 -2.14 9.39
CA PHE A 61 -2.81 -1.03 10.20
C PHE A 61 -3.30 -1.55 11.54
N SER A 62 -2.65 -1.14 12.63
CA SER A 62 -3.08 -1.48 13.98
C SER A 62 -4.14 -0.51 14.51
N VAL A 63 -5.02 -1.01 15.39
CA VAL A 63 -6.07 -0.19 16.04
C VAL A 63 -5.50 0.95 16.89
N ASP A 64 -4.25 0.87 17.34
CA ASP A 64 -3.56 1.94 18.07
C ASP A 64 -2.87 2.97 17.14
N GLY A 65 -3.11 2.87 15.83
CA GLY A 65 -2.63 3.82 14.82
C GLY A 65 -1.24 3.52 14.28
N LYS A 66 -0.57 2.48 14.74
CA LYS A 66 0.71 2.04 14.20
C LYS A 66 0.53 1.38 12.84
N VAL A 67 1.51 1.53 11.96
CA VAL A 67 1.46 0.98 10.60
C VAL A 67 2.83 0.45 10.18
N VAL A 68 2.83 -0.67 9.47
CA VAL A 68 3.97 -1.11 8.67
C VAL A 68 3.53 -1.30 7.22
N LEU A 69 4.32 -0.81 6.29
CA LEU A 69 4.09 -0.90 4.85
C LEU A 69 5.35 -1.42 4.18
N LYS A 70 5.21 -2.43 3.35
CA LYS A 70 6.27 -2.89 2.47
C LYS A 70 5.81 -2.87 1.01
N GLY A 71 6.74 -2.64 0.09
CA GLY A 71 6.50 -2.79 -1.34
C GLY A 71 7.55 -3.67 -1.99
N PHE A 72 7.16 -4.27 -3.08
CA PHE A 72 8.00 -5.12 -3.92
C PHE A 72 7.79 -4.75 -5.39
N ASP A 73 8.86 -4.34 -6.02
CA ASP A 73 8.98 -4.13 -7.46
C ASP A 73 9.90 -5.21 -8.02
N HIS A 74 9.35 -6.13 -8.82
CA HIS A 74 10.07 -7.30 -9.31
C HIS A 74 11.19 -6.96 -10.30
N GLU A 75 11.08 -5.82 -11.00
CA GLU A 75 12.07 -5.33 -11.96
C GLU A 75 13.16 -4.46 -11.31
N SER A 76 12.96 -4.06 -10.05
CA SER A 76 13.92 -3.23 -9.32
C SER A 76 15.27 -3.92 -9.16
N GLU A 77 16.37 -3.18 -9.31
CA GLU A 77 17.73 -3.64 -8.99
C GLU A 77 17.90 -3.93 -7.47
N VAL A 78 16.96 -3.48 -6.62
CA VAL A 78 16.89 -3.79 -5.18
C VAL A 78 16.17 -5.12 -4.92
N SER A 79 15.49 -5.67 -5.93
CA SER A 79 14.77 -6.93 -5.81
C SER A 79 15.68 -8.05 -5.28
N PRO A 80 15.19 -8.92 -4.38
CA PRO A 80 15.94 -10.09 -3.91
C PRO A 80 16.45 -10.99 -5.04
N TYR A 81 15.79 -10.96 -6.18
CA TYR A 81 16.15 -11.73 -7.38
C TYR A 81 17.22 -11.06 -8.26
N ALA A 82 17.45 -9.77 -8.08
CA ALA A 82 18.44 -9.02 -8.88
C ALA A 82 19.90 -9.21 -8.40
N ARG A 83 20.10 -9.93 -7.30
CA ARG A 83 21.42 -10.17 -6.69
C ARG A 83 21.99 -11.51 -7.09
N ASP A 84 23.33 -11.63 -7.07
CA ASP A 84 24.04 -12.90 -7.31
C ASP A 84 23.60 -14.01 -6.33
N GLU A 85 23.33 -13.64 -5.07
CA GLU A 85 22.72 -14.50 -4.07
C GLU A 85 21.35 -13.92 -3.71
N TYR A 86 20.32 -14.76 -3.76
CA TYR A 86 18.96 -14.37 -3.34
C TYR A 86 18.96 -13.83 -1.91
N GLY A 87 18.36 -12.70 -1.71
CA GLY A 87 18.23 -12.11 -0.37
C GLY A 87 17.83 -10.65 -0.36
N ILE A 88 17.23 -10.26 0.73
CA ILE A 88 16.76 -8.90 0.99
C ILE A 88 17.94 -7.92 0.95
N TRP A 89 17.73 -6.75 0.36
CA TRP A 89 18.74 -5.68 0.34
C TRP A 89 19.07 -5.25 1.78
N PRO A 90 20.38 -5.18 2.14
CA PRO A 90 20.78 -4.85 3.50
C PRO A 90 20.20 -3.53 4.01
N GLY A 91 19.70 -3.54 5.23
CA GLY A 91 19.19 -2.33 5.90
C GLY A 91 17.71 -2.04 5.68
N ILE A 92 16.97 -2.73 4.80
CA ILE A 92 15.54 -2.45 4.56
C ILE A 92 14.72 -2.54 5.85
N TYR A 93 14.95 -3.55 6.68
CA TYR A 93 14.25 -3.77 7.96
C TYR A 93 15.06 -3.33 9.20
N GLU A 94 16.24 -2.78 9.00
CA GLU A 94 17.10 -2.38 10.13
C GLU A 94 16.46 -1.22 10.91
N GLY A 95 16.41 -1.36 12.23
CA GLY A 95 15.77 -0.39 13.11
C GLY A 95 14.25 -0.57 13.27
N MET A 96 13.64 -1.48 12.52
CA MET A 96 12.20 -1.76 12.66
C MET A 96 11.90 -2.32 14.06
N PRO A 97 10.86 -1.82 14.75
CA PRO A 97 10.40 -2.37 16.03
C PRO A 97 10.08 -3.85 15.97
N GLN A 98 10.40 -4.58 17.05
CA GLN A 98 10.18 -6.03 17.15
C GLN A 98 8.72 -6.44 16.95
N GLU A 99 7.76 -5.59 17.31
CA GLU A 99 6.34 -5.84 17.09
C GLU A 99 6.02 -5.93 15.59
N PHE A 100 6.58 -5.04 14.77
CA PHE A 100 6.41 -5.08 13.31
C PHE A 100 7.17 -6.24 12.66
N LEU A 101 8.39 -6.51 13.13
CA LEU A 101 9.15 -7.67 12.67
C LEU A 101 8.40 -8.99 12.87
N ARG A 102 7.59 -9.10 13.93
CA ARG A 102 6.73 -10.27 14.17
C ARG A 102 5.51 -10.31 13.25
N LEU A 103 4.88 -9.15 13.02
CA LEU A 103 3.72 -9.04 12.13
C LEU A 103 4.06 -9.44 10.69
N ILE A 104 5.21 -8.98 10.18
CA ILE A 104 5.63 -9.29 8.81
C ILE A 104 6.14 -10.74 8.61
N GLN A 105 6.24 -11.55 9.68
CA GLN A 105 6.60 -12.98 9.60
C GLN A 105 5.43 -13.85 9.12
N ASP A 106 4.21 -13.33 9.09
CA ASP A 106 3.07 -14.04 8.53
C ASP A 106 3.30 -14.31 7.04
N GLU A 107 3.01 -15.54 6.59
CA GLU A 107 3.25 -15.98 5.21
C GLU A 107 2.51 -15.09 4.19
N ALA A 108 1.34 -14.56 4.55
CA ALA A 108 0.56 -13.68 3.68
C ALA A 108 1.25 -12.34 3.39
N ILE A 109 2.25 -11.96 4.17
CA ILE A 109 2.98 -10.71 4.01
C ILE A 109 4.15 -10.86 3.04
N GLU A 110 4.62 -12.09 2.80
CA GLU A 110 5.73 -12.35 1.88
C GLU A 110 6.95 -11.45 2.18
N SER A 111 7.39 -11.43 3.44
CA SER A 111 8.40 -10.49 3.93
C SER A 111 9.74 -10.54 3.18
N GLU A 112 10.02 -11.63 2.49
CA GLU A 112 11.22 -11.78 1.65
C GLU A 112 11.10 -11.04 0.31
N LEU A 113 9.88 -10.83 -0.20
CA LEU A 113 9.62 -10.06 -1.42
C LEU A 113 9.48 -8.59 -1.07
N VAL A 114 10.60 -7.90 -0.96
CA VAL A 114 10.66 -6.50 -0.54
C VAL A 114 11.76 -5.74 -1.26
N THR A 115 11.41 -4.55 -1.76
CA THR A 115 12.37 -3.58 -2.31
C THR A 115 12.41 -2.30 -1.50
N PHE A 116 11.32 -1.98 -0.77
CA PHE A 116 11.28 -0.89 0.21
C PHE A 116 10.33 -1.21 1.36
N CYS A 117 10.60 -0.59 2.51
CA CYS A 117 9.73 -0.71 3.68
C CYS A 117 9.75 0.57 4.50
N CYS A 118 8.59 0.95 5.02
CA CYS A 118 8.46 2.04 5.97
C CYS A 118 7.43 1.69 7.05
N TRP A 119 7.52 2.35 8.19
CA TRP A 119 6.61 2.13 9.31
C TRP A 119 6.32 3.43 10.04
N SER A 120 5.29 3.41 10.88
CA SER A 120 4.93 4.50 11.77
C SER A 120 4.62 3.93 13.14
N THR A 121 5.33 4.37 14.16
CA THR A 121 5.14 3.95 15.54
C THR A 121 4.20 4.89 16.31
N ASP A 122 4.00 6.09 15.81
CA ASP A 122 3.21 7.16 16.45
C ASP A 122 1.91 7.50 15.70
N GLY A 123 1.65 6.83 14.57
CA GLY A 123 0.50 7.10 13.70
C GLY A 123 0.55 8.45 12.96
N LYS A 124 1.72 9.11 12.92
CA LYS A 124 1.87 10.46 12.36
C LYS A 124 3.04 10.57 11.40
N SER A 125 4.20 10.07 11.80
CA SER A 125 5.45 10.16 11.05
C SER A 125 5.85 8.80 10.49
N TRP A 126 6.52 8.84 9.32
CA TRP A 126 7.06 7.64 8.70
C TRP A 126 8.55 7.51 9.01
N GLU A 127 8.95 6.30 9.28
CA GLU A 127 10.32 5.87 9.50
C GLU A 127 10.70 4.81 8.46
N THR A 128 11.98 4.67 8.15
CA THR A 128 12.51 3.67 7.21
C THR A 128 13.73 3.01 7.83
N GLY A 129 14.13 1.88 7.24
CA GLY A 129 15.42 1.26 7.56
C GLY A 129 16.62 2.11 7.14
N THR A 130 17.81 1.53 7.32
CA THR A 130 19.09 2.20 7.03
C THR A 130 19.65 1.82 5.66
N ALA A 131 18.83 1.23 4.78
CA ALA A 131 19.26 0.80 3.45
C ALA A 131 19.89 1.95 2.66
N LEU A 132 21.12 1.74 2.23
CA LEU A 132 21.85 2.67 1.37
C LEU A 132 21.81 2.16 -0.07
N LEU A 133 21.07 2.87 -0.92
CA LEU A 133 20.99 2.55 -2.34
C LEU A 133 22.02 3.36 -3.12
N PRO A 134 22.72 2.76 -4.09
CA PRO A 134 23.57 3.48 -5.00
C PRO A 134 22.80 4.56 -5.76
N VAL A 135 23.49 5.62 -6.18
CA VAL A 135 22.87 6.71 -6.94
C VAL A 135 22.34 6.18 -8.28
N GLY A 136 21.06 6.44 -8.54
CA GLY A 136 20.38 6.03 -9.77
C GLY A 136 19.67 4.70 -9.69
N ILE A 137 19.79 3.97 -8.57
CA ILE A 137 19.01 2.75 -8.32
C ILE A 137 17.59 3.13 -7.88
N ASP A 138 16.59 2.58 -8.54
CA ASP A 138 15.17 2.70 -8.18
C ASP A 138 14.73 1.48 -7.37
N ASP A 139 14.08 1.71 -6.25
CA ASP A 139 13.52 0.67 -5.38
C ASP A 139 12.01 0.44 -5.60
N GLY A 140 11.44 1.08 -6.61
CA GLY A 140 10.01 1.02 -6.91
C GLY A 140 9.13 1.86 -5.99
N SER A 141 9.69 2.44 -4.91
CA SER A 141 8.89 3.19 -3.93
C SER A 141 8.21 4.44 -4.53
N ASP A 142 8.76 5.01 -5.60
CA ASP A 142 8.21 6.20 -6.23
C ASP A 142 6.83 5.92 -6.82
N TRP A 143 6.75 4.99 -7.75
CA TRP A 143 5.51 4.70 -8.46
C TRP A 143 4.53 3.83 -7.65
N LEU A 144 5.03 2.85 -6.87
CA LEU A 144 4.17 1.99 -6.05
C LEU A 144 3.45 2.77 -4.94
N LEU A 145 4.14 3.75 -4.31
CA LEU A 145 3.48 4.61 -3.34
C LEU A 145 2.47 5.55 -4.00
N ASP A 146 2.75 6.07 -5.20
CA ASP A 146 1.78 6.90 -5.92
C ASP A 146 0.49 6.10 -6.22
N MET A 147 0.58 4.81 -6.57
CA MET A 147 -0.59 3.95 -6.76
C MET A 147 -1.47 3.82 -5.53
N VAL A 148 -0.89 3.64 -4.35
CA VAL A 148 -1.66 3.40 -3.11
C VAL A 148 -2.11 4.70 -2.42
N GLN A 149 -1.74 5.85 -2.95
CA GLN A 149 -2.09 7.18 -2.42
C GLN A 149 -2.97 8.01 -3.38
N MET A 150 -3.45 7.42 -4.46
CA MET A 150 -4.32 8.10 -5.43
C MET A 150 -5.49 8.78 -4.74
N ASP A 151 -5.75 10.03 -5.08
CA ASP A 151 -7.01 10.67 -4.75
C ASP A 151 -8.15 10.18 -5.67
N ALA A 152 -9.35 10.74 -5.53
CA ALA A 152 -10.50 10.28 -6.31
C ALA A 152 -10.33 10.51 -7.82
N GLU A 153 -9.70 11.61 -8.21
CA GLU A 153 -9.48 11.96 -9.63
C GLU A 153 -8.42 11.05 -10.25
N GLU A 154 -7.32 10.85 -9.55
CA GLU A 154 -6.25 9.94 -9.96
C GLU A 154 -6.74 8.49 -10.06
N PHE A 155 -7.55 8.03 -9.07
CA PHE A 155 -8.15 6.69 -9.11
C PHE A 155 -9.11 6.53 -10.30
N ILE A 156 -9.92 7.55 -10.63
CA ILE A 156 -10.82 7.55 -11.79
C ILE A 156 -10.02 7.36 -13.08
N GLU A 157 -8.97 8.14 -13.29
CA GLU A 157 -8.16 8.06 -14.51
C GLU A 157 -7.48 6.70 -14.65
N TRP A 158 -6.93 6.17 -13.55
CA TRP A 158 -6.37 4.83 -13.52
C TRP A 158 -7.43 3.76 -13.81
N ALA A 159 -8.59 3.81 -13.13
CA ALA A 159 -9.62 2.80 -13.24
C ALA A 159 -10.27 2.77 -14.64
N LYS A 160 -10.43 3.92 -15.29
CA LYS A 160 -10.87 3.98 -16.69
C LYS A 160 -9.92 3.24 -17.63
N SER A 161 -8.62 3.42 -17.42
CA SER A 161 -7.60 2.78 -18.25
C SER A 161 -7.47 1.28 -17.97
N TYR A 162 -7.64 0.88 -16.70
CA TYR A 162 -7.43 -0.50 -16.28
C TYR A 162 -8.65 -1.38 -16.50
N TYR A 163 -9.85 -0.88 -16.17
CA TYR A 163 -11.10 -1.65 -16.22
C TYR A 163 -11.89 -1.49 -17.53
N GLU A 164 -11.55 -0.51 -18.33
CA GLU A 164 -12.22 -0.23 -19.61
C GLU A 164 -13.76 -0.23 -19.46
N ASP A 165 -14.46 -1.12 -20.17
CA ASP A 165 -15.93 -1.19 -20.15
C ASP A 165 -16.51 -1.52 -18.76
N ASN A 166 -15.75 -2.22 -17.88
CA ASN A 166 -16.22 -2.52 -16.52
C ASN A 166 -16.32 -1.29 -15.63
N PHE A 167 -15.57 -0.22 -15.94
CA PHE A 167 -15.61 1.04 -15.20
C PHE A 167 -17.02 1.64 -15.16
N GLU A 168 -17.84 1.45 -16.21
CA GLU A 168 -19.20 1.99 -16.30
C GLU A 168 -20.14 1.46 -15.20
N ARG A 169 -19.79 0.37 -14.51
CA ARG A 169 -20.60 -0.20 -13.41
C ARG A 169 -20.76 0.75 -12.25
N ILE A 170 -19.73 1.52 -11.92
CA ILE A 170 -19.75 2.48 -10.82
C ILE A 170 -19.77 3.91 -11.35
N GLY A 171 -18.99 4.21 -12.40
CA GLY A 171 -18.80 5.53 -12.99
C GLY A 171 -18.09 6.53 -12.04
N GLU A 172 -17.79 7.71 -12.56
CA GLU A 172 -17.09 8.75 -11.79
C GLU A 172 -17.84 9.18 -10.54
N ASP A 173 -19.16 9.40 -10.65
CA ASP A 173 -20.00 9.86 -9.52
C ASP A 173 -19.99 8.85 -8.36
N GLY A 174 -19.95 7.56 -8.66
CA GLY A 174 -19.86 6.50 -7.66
C GLY A 174 -18.53 6.54 -6.91
N ILE A 175 -17.42 6.70 -7.62
CA ILE A 175 -16.09 6.81 -7.01
C ILE A 175 -15.99 8.07 -6.14
N PHE A 176 -16.40 9.24 -6.66
CA PHE A 176 -16.42 10.47 -5.86
C PHE A 176 -17.28 10.33 -4.59
N LYS A 177 -18.38 9.60 -4.65
CA LYS A 177 -19.23 9.34 -3.49
C LYS A 177 -18.49 8.52 -2.43
N GLU A 178 -17.82 7.44 -2.81
CA GLU A 178 -17.07 6.59 -1.87
C GLU A 178 -15.92 7.38 -1.21
N PHE A 179 -15.13 8.11 -1.99
CA PHE A 179 -14.07 8.95 -1.45
C PHE A 179 -14.62 10.06 -0.52
N LYS A 180 -15.70 10.76 -0.89
CA LYS A 180 -16.30 11.82 -0.05
C LYS A 180 -16.88 11.32 1.25
N VAL A 181 -17.48 10.13 1.27
CA VAL A 181 -18.06 9.56 2.51
C VAL A 181 -16.98 9.31 3.56
N ARG A 182 -15.80 8.88 3.15
CA ARG A 182 -14.69 8.53 4.04
C ARG A 182 -13.78 9.71 4.37
N TYR A 183 -13.61 10.64 3.42
CA TYR A 183 -12.82 11.86 3.59
C TYR A 183 -13.56 13.02 4.26
N LYS A 184 -14.70 12.82 4.90
CA LYS A 184 -15.28 13.89 5.73
C LYS A 184 -14.26 14.25 6.81
N PRO A 185 -13.68 15.48 6.82
CA PRO A 185 -12.90 15.92 7.94
C PRO A 185 -13.79 15.81 9.17
N ALA A 186 -13.27 15.27 10.27
CA ALA A 186 -13.95 15.32 11.55
C ALA A 186 -14.36 16.79 11.73
N SER A 187 -15.66 17.03 11.78
CA SER A 187 -16.19 18.38 12.05
C SER A 187 -15.47 18.87 13.28
N LEU A 188 -14.68 19.95 13.10
CA LEU A 188 -14.17 20.72 14.23
C LEU A 188 -15.41 21.03 15.07
N GLY A 189 -15.49 20.40 16.26
CA GLY A 189 -16.58 20.62 17.20
C GLY A 189 -16.62 22.09 17.53
N ASP A 190 -17.83 22.64 17.45
CA ASP A 190 -18.22 23.95 17.97
C ASP A 190 -17.94 24.06 19.47
#